data_a1eab314cbe3e4261c3b60e079e97909
#
_entry.id   a1eab314cbe3e4261c3b60e079e97909
#
_cell.length_a   1.000
_cell.length_b   1.000
_cell.length_c   1.000
_cell.angle_alpha   90.00
_cell.angle_beta   90.00
_cell.angle_gamma   90.00
#
_symmetry.space_group_name_H-M   'P 1'
#
loop_
_entity.id
_entity.type
_entity.pdbx_description
1 polymer ?
#
loop_
_entity_poly.entity_id
_entity_poly.type
_entity_poly.pdbx_seq_one_letter_code
_entity_poly.pdbx_strand_id
1 'polypeptide(L)'
;MEEKYLLAEELKEERNYQRRPHICGLFFFLNKGEINMKYSESLKKYHDFQKVYKAGKSYGNKYLVMYVVENQKNCNRLGISVSKKVGNSVVRHRLTRLIRESYRLKEEKFQCGYDIIVIARVGAKEKSYFDIESALIHLGHLHNIIYE
;
A
#
# COMPACT_ATOMS: atom_id res chain seq x y z
N MET A 1 2.98 -21.47 -27.11
CA MET A 1 3.42 -20.16 -26.60
C MET A 1 2.67 -19.74 -25.35
N GLU A 2 1.37 -19.92 -25.26
CA GLU A 2 0.56 -19.56 -24.08
C GLU A 2 0.91 -20.40 -22.84
N GLU A 3 1.17 -21.69 -22.95
CA GLU A 3 1.56 -22.55 -21.82
C GLU A 3 2.85 -22.13 -21.12
N LYS A 4 3.84 -21.59 -21.86
CA LYS A 4 5.08 -21.11 -21.26
C LYS A 4 4.89 -19.81 -20.47
N TYR A 5 3.93 -18.96 -20.87
CA TYR A 5 3.60 -17.73 -20.13
C TYR A 5 2.83 -18.03 -18.85
N LEU A 6 1.87 -18.97 -18.93
CA LEU A 6 1.12 -19.44 -17.76
C LEU A 6 2.04 -20.10 -16.72
N LEU A 7 2.95 -20.96 -17.14
CA LEU A 7 3.95 -21.58 -16.25
C LEU A 7 4.90 -20.55 -15.64
N ALA A 8 5.31 -19.51 -16.39
CA ALA A 8 6.16 -18.45 -15.89
C ALA A 8 5.44 -17.54 -14.88
N GLU A 9 4.13 -17.32 -15.06
CA GLU A 9 3.30 -16.59 -14.08
C GLU A 9 3.01 -17.43 -12.85
N GLU A 10 2.66 -18.71 -12.98
CA GLU A 10 2.52 -19.62 -11.85
C GLU A 10 3.80 -19.78 -11.05
N LEU A 11 4.96 -19.89 -11.69
CA LEU A 11 6.25 -19.94 -11.02
C LEU A 11 6.66 -18.60 -10.39
N LYS A 12 6.17 -17.47 -10.89
CA LYS A 12 6.32 -16.16 -10.25
C LYS A 12 5.40 -16.05 -9.03
N GLU A 13 4.17 -16.55 -9.12
CA GLU A 13 3.24 -16.60 -7.99
C GLU A 13 3.75 -17.54 -6.89
N GLU A 14 4.25 -18.72 -7.21
CA GLU A 14 4.84 -19.64 -6.22
C GLU A 14 6.08 -19.08 -5.56
N ARG A 15 6.96 -18.40 -6.29
CA ARG A 15 8.14 -17.73 -5.70
C ARG A 15 7.77 -16.56 -4.81
N ASN A 16 6.73 -15.82 -5.13
CA ASN A 16 6.19 -14.75 -4.28
C ASN A 16 5.46 -15.32 -3.06
N TYR A 17 4.79 -16.46 -3.20
CA TYR A 17 4.11 -17.15 -2.11
C TYR A 17 5.10 -17.70 -1.07
N GLN A 18 6.24 -18.26 -1.48
CA GLN A 18 7.27 -18.78 -0.57
C GLN A 18 8.03 -17.69 0.19
N ARG A 19 8.05 -16.44 -0.31
CA ARG A 19 8.64 -15.29 0.39
C ARG A 19 7.71 -14.63 1.39
N ARG A 20 6.44 -15.03 1.41
CA ARG A 20 5.42 -14.50 2.32
C ARG A 20 5.14 -15.52 3.40
N PRO A 21 5.48 -15.26 4.67
CA PRO A 21 5.18 -16.23 5.73
C PRO A 21 3.66 -16.36 5.91
N HIS A 22 3.24 -17.58 6.15
CA HIS A 22 1.86 -17.99 6.39
C HIS A 22 1.11 -17.22 7.49
N ILE A 23 1.80 -16.39 8.26
CA ILE A 23 1.24 -15.64 9.39
C ILE A 23 0.23 -14.57 8.94
N CYS A 24 0.44 -13.93 7.80
CA CYS A 24 -0.55 -12.96 7.26
C CYS A 24 -1.84 -13.63 6.80
N GLY A 25 -1.79 -14.89 6.34
CA GLY A 25 -2.98 -15.67 5.95
C GLY A 25 -3.87 -16.08 7.12
N LEU A 26 -3.30 -16.31 8.30
CA LEU A 26 -4.07 -16.68 9.50
C LEU A 26 -4.89 -15.52 10.06
N PHE A 27 -4.39 -14.29 9.91
CA PHE A 27 -5.09 -13.08 10.36
C PHE A 27 -6.34 -12.77 9.52
N PHE A 28 -6.36 -13.26 8.27
CA PHE A 28 -7.49 -13.08 7.35
C PHE A 28 -8.76 -13.82 7.80
N PHE A 29 -8.63 -14.96 8.46
CA PHE A 29 -9.78 -15.76 8.90
C PHE A 29 -10.54 -15.19 10.11
N LEU A 30 -9.94 -14.27 10.86
CA LEU A 30 -10.48 -13.79 12.13
C LEU A 30 -11.29 -12.50 12.05
N ASN A 31 -11.26 -11.77 10.93
CA ASN A 31 -11.96 -10.49 10.77
C ASN A 31 -12.98 -10.53 9.62
N LYS A 32 -14.11 -11.14 9.86
CA LYS A 32 -15.30 -11.03 8.98
C LYS A 32 -15.90 -9.62 9.09
N GLY A 33 -15.74 -8.81 8.03
CA GLY A 33 -16.55 -7.59 7.86
C GLY A 33 -15.83 -6.31 7.45
N GLU A 34 -14.50 -6.22 7.55
CA GLU A 34 -13.74 -5.07 7.05
C GLU A 34 -13.13 -5.39 5.67
N ILE A 35 -12.99 -4.37 4.83
CA ILE A 35 -12.23 -4.46 3.57
C ILE A 35 -10.75 -4.64 3.94
N ASN A 36 -10.36 -5.87 4.20
CA ASN A 36 -9.01 -6.17 4.68
C ASN A 36 -8.04 -6.41 3.53
N MET A 37 -6.85 -5.82 3.68
CA MET A 37 -5.69 -6.14 2.88
C MET A 37 -5.32 -7.61 3.14
N LYS A 38 -5.00 -8.32 2.07
CA LYS A 38 -4.76 -9.78 2.13
C LYS A 38 -3.43 -10.13 2.78
N TYR A 39 -2.42 -9.30 2.55
CA TYR A 39 -1.03 -9.55 2.94
C TYR A 39 -0.39 -8.42 3.75
N SER A 40 -1.16 -7.40 4.09
CA SER A 40 -0.65 -6.21 4.76
C SER A 40 -1.50 -5.86 5.98
N GLU A 41 -0.90 -5.18 6.94
CA GLU A 41 -1.54 -4.71 8.16
C GLU A 41 -1.80 -3.19 8.08
N SER A 42 -2.74 -2.72 8.84
CA SER A 42 -2.95 -1.27 9.05
C SER A 42 -1.97 -0.70 10.06
N LEU A 43 -1.25 0.34 9.67
CA LEU A 43 -0.45 1.16 10.57
C LEU A 43 -1.35 2.18 11.26
N LYS A 44 -1.58 2.04 12.57
CA LYS A 44 -2.56 2.87 13.32
C LYS A 44 -1.92 3.70 14.44
N LYS A 45 -0.80 3.26 15.00
CA LYS A 45 -0.20 3.90 16.17
C LYS A 45 0.57 5.16 15.79
N TYR A 46 0.35 6.26 16.51
CA TYR A 46 1.07 7.52 16.33
C TYR A 46 2.59 7.36 16.36
N HIS A 47 3.10 6.57 17.30
CA HIS A 47 4.54 6.30 17.43
C HIS A 47 5.13 5.64 16.17
N ASP A 48 4.40 4.73 15.54
CA ASP A 48 4.86 4.07 14.31
C ASP A 48 4.89 5.07 13.13
N PHE A 49 3.92 5.97 13.03
CA PHE A 49 3.94 7.07 12.07
C PHE A 49 5.18 7.95 12.24
N GLN A 50 5.49 8.32 13.50
CA GLN A 50 6.66 9.16 13.80
C GLN A 50 7.98 8.47 13.42
N LYS A 51 8.09 7.16 13.64
CA LYS A 51 9.26 6.39 13.20
C LYS A 51 9.46 6.44 11.70
N VAL A 52 8.39 6.23 10.94
CA VAL A 52 8.44 6.25 9.48
C VAL A 52 8.77 7.65 8.96
N TYR A 53 8.22 8.70 9.53
CA TYR A 53 8.54 10.08 9.15
C TYR A 53 10.01 10.45 9.42
N LYS A 54 10.59 9.94 10.50
CA LYS A 54 11.99 10.24 10.86
C LYS A 54 13.00 9.42 10.05
N ALA A 55 12.73 8.15 9.83
CA ALA A 55 13.68 7.21 9.25
C ALA A 55 13.40 6.92 7.76
N GLY A 56 12.18 7.15 7.29
CA GLY A 56 11.73 6.79 5.95
C GLY A 56 12.24 7.72 4.86
N LYS A 57 12.47 7.15 3.69
CA LYS A 57 12.60 7.93 2.45
C LYS A 57 11.24 8.40 2.00
N SER A 58 11.17 9.59 1.42
CA SER A 58 9.92 10.14 0.89
C SER A 58 10.03 10.53 -0.56
N TYR A 59 9.02 10.19 -1.34
CA TYR A 59 8.81 10.70 -2.68
C TYR A 59 7.39 11.25 -2.80
N GLY A 60 7.22 12.24 -3.62
CA GLY A 60 5.91 12.85 -3.86
C GLY A 60 5.63 13.02 -5.33
N ASN A 61 4.36 12.95 -5.68
CA ASN A 61 3.86 13.36 -6.98
C ASN A 61 2.76 14.41 -6.81
N LYS A 62 2.01 14.68 -7.85
CA LYS A 62 0.98 15.73 -7.85
C LYS A 62 -0.13 15.49 -6.83
N TYR A 63 -0.44 14.22 -6.53
CA TYR A 63 -1.61 13.85 -5.73
C TYR A 63 -1.27 13.26 -4.37
N LEU A 64 -0.15 12.54 -4.28
CA LEU A 64 0.23 11.78 -3.09
C LEU A 64 1.68 12.03 -2.71
N VAL A 65 1.98 11.82 -1.43
CA VAL A 65 3.35 11.67 -0.91
C VAL A 65 3.43 10.31 -0.24
N MET A 66 4.50 9.56 -0.47
CA MET A 66 4.72 8.25 0.13
C MET A 66 6.03 8.25 0.91
N TYR A 67 5.95 7.81 2.17
CA TYR A 67 7.09 7.50 3.02
C TYR A 67 7.24 6.00 3.15
N VAL A 68 8.45 5.49 3.02
CA VAL A 68 8.75 4.06 3.11
C VAL A 68 9.98 3.83 3.97
N VAL A 69 9.87 2.86 4.88
CA VAL A 69 10.98 2.36 5.69
C VAL A 69 10.88 0.84 5.80
N GLU A 70 12.01 0.16 5.84
CA GLU A 70 12.05 -1.28 6.13
C GLU A 70 11.63 -1.56 7.57
N ASN A 71 10.78 -2.56 7.77
CA ASN A 71 10.23 -2.88 9.09
C ASN A 71 10.72 -4.20 9.69
N GLN A 72 11.59 -4.92 8.97
CA GLN A 72 12.10 -6.26 9.36
C GLN A 72 10.99 -7.30 9.65
N LYS A 73 9.78 -7.03 9.22
CA LYS A 73 8.65 -7.97 9.24
C LYS A 73 8.49 -8.61 7.86
N ASN A 74 7.73 -9.68 7.83
CA ASN A 74 7.45 -10.36 6.58
C ASN A 74 6.17 -9.86 5.89
N CYS A 75 5.60 -8.78 6.37
CA CYS A 75 4.43 -8.12 5.80
C CYS A 75 4.61 -6.62 5.76
N ASN A 76 3.86 -5.97 4.88
CA ASN A 76 3.79 -4.52 4.83
C ASN A 76 2.80 -4.00 5.87
N ARG A 77 3.04 -2.79 6.34
CA ARG A 77 2.05 -2.06 7.12
C ARG A 77 1.73 -0.75 6.40
N LEU A 78 0.45 -0.51 6.13
CA LEU A 78 -0.02 0.67 5.43
C LEU A 78 -0.66 1.66 6.40
N GLY A 79 -0.13 2.86 6.45
CA GLY A 79 -0.73 4.03 7.09
C GLY A 79 -1.21 5.03 6.03
N ILE A 80 -2.36 5.63 6.27
CA ILE A 80 -2.92 6.65 5.38
C ILE A 80 -3.21 7.90 6.20
N SER A 81 -2.75 9.03 5.71
CA SER A 81 -2.96 10.33 6.35
C SER A 81 -3.57 11.33 5.36
N VAL A 82 -4.71 11.89 5.72
CA VAL A 82 -5.36 12.95 4.95
C VAL A 82 -5.64 14.12 5.88
N SER A 83 -4.94 15.22 5.68
CA SER A 83 -5.07 16.40 6.54
C SER A 83 -6.35 17.19 6.29
N LYS A 84 -6.75 17.99 7.28
CA LYS A 84 -7.91 18.89 7.18
C LYS A 84 -7.78 19.93 6.04
N LYS A 85 -6.57 20.23 5.61
CA LYS A 85 -6.30 21.13 4.47
C LYS A 85 -6.83 20.61 3.15
N VAL A 86 -6.96 19.29 2.99
CA VAL A 86 -7.46 18.65 1.76
C VAL A 86 -8.97 18.85 1.61
N GLY A 87 -9.71 18.79 2.70
CA GLY A 87 -11.16 18.99 2.70
C GLY A 87 -11.82 18.59 4.00
N ASN A 88 -13.15 18.58 3.98
CA ASN A 88 -13.97 18.17 5.11
C ASN A 88 -13.88 16.65 5.38
N SER A 89 -14.56 16.17 6.40
CA SER A 89 -14.54 14.76 6.79
C SER A 89 -14.98 13.82 5.67
N VAL A 90 -15.98 14.19 4.88
CA VAL A 90 -16.51 13.38 3.77
C VAL A 90 -15.43 13.21 2.70
N VAL A 91 -14.77 14.30 2.29
CA VAL A 91 -13.66 14.27 1.30
C VAL A 91 -12.50 13.43 1.82
N ARG A 92 -12.12 13.62 3.08
CA ARG A 92 -11.01 12.87 3.69
C ARG A 92 -11.30 11.37 3.78
N HIS A 93 -12.50 10.99 4.17
CA HIS A 93 -12.93 9.58 4.20
C HIS A 93 -12.92 8.96 2.80
N ARG A 94 -13.43 9.70 1.81
CA ARG A 94 -13.41 9.26 0.42
C ARG A 94 -11.98 8.98 -0.06
N LEU A 95 -11.05 9.90 0.15
CA LEU A 95 -9.65 9.74 -0.26
C LEU A 95 -8.96 8.59 0.47
N THR A 96 -9.21 8.44 1.77
CA THR A 96 -8.69 7.31 2.55
C THR A 96 -9.17 5.98 1.98
N ARG A 97 -10.44 5.88 1.59
CA ARG A 97 -11.00 4.69 0.95
C ARG A 97 -10.38 4.42 -0.41
N LEU A 98 -10.22 5.45 -1.25
CA LEU A 98 -9.61 5.32 -2.56
C LEU A 98 -8.15 4.83 -2.48
N ILE A 99 -7.37 5.40 -1.57
CA ILE A 99 -5.97 4.99 -1.37
C ILE A 99 -5.90 3.56 -0.85
N ARG A 100 -6.72 3.22 0.13
CA ARG A 100 -6.75 1.86 0.69
C ARG A 100 -7.14 0.82 -0.35
N GLU A 101 -8.16 1.09 -1.13
CA GLU A 101 -8.64 0.19 -2.19
C GLU A 101 -7.63 0.06 -3.33
N SER A 102 -6.99 1.15 -3.73
CA SER A 102 -5.92 1.14 -4.73
C SER A 102 -4.75 0.26 -4.28
N TYR A 103 -4.34 0.39 -3.01
CA TYR A 103 -3.29 -0.44 -2.46
C TYR A 103 -3.73 -1.90 -2.37
N ARG A 104 -4.92 -2.17 -1.82
CA ARG A 104 -5.46 -3.53 -1.65
C ARG A 104 -5.49 -4.32 -2.95
N LEU A 105 -5.95 -3.70 -4.03
CA LEU A 105 -6.05 -4.35 -5.35
C LEU A 105 -4.70 -4.57 -6.03
N LYS A 106 -3.69 -3.81 -5.65
CA LYS A 106 -2.32 -3.90 -6.19
C LYS A 106 -1.29 -4.41 -5.18
N GLU A 107 -1.75 -4.84 -4.02
CA GLU A 107 -0.93 -5.28 -2.91
C GLU A 107 0.12 -6.34 -3.30
N GLU A 108 -0.24 -7.24 -4.21
CA GLU A 108 0.64 -8.30 -4.69
C GLU A 108 1.85 -7.79 -5.47
N LYS A 109 1.75 -6.59 -6.03
CA LYS A 109 2.86 -5.94 -6.74
C LYS A 109 3.88 -5.34 -5.79
N PHE A 110 3.51 -5.06 -4.55
CA PHE A 110 4.42 -4.48 -3.57
C PHE A 110 5.28 -5.54 -2.90
N GLN A 111 6.57 -5.25 -2.79
CA GLN A 111 7.50 -6.09 -2.03
C GLN A 111 7.14 -6.06 -0.54
N CYS A 112 7.36 -7.16 0.16
CA CYS A 112 7.06 -7.26 1.58
C CYS A 112 8.18 -6.68 2.46
N GLY A 113 7.84 -6.32 3.70
CA GLY A 113 8.80 -5.90 4.70
C GLY A 113 8.94 -4.39 4.84
N TYR A 114 7.93 -3.62 4.45
CA TYR A 114 7.96 -2.16 4.52
C TYR A 114 6.81 -1.59 5.34
N ASP A 115 7.11 -0.55 6.09
CA ASP A 115 6.12 0.37 6.61
C ASP A 115 5.93 1.49 5.58
N ILE A 116 4.72 1.63 5.07
CA ILE A 116 4.36 2.55 4.00
C ILE A 116 3.34 3.54 4.55
N ILE A 117 3.64 4.83 4.46
CA ILE A 117 2.68 5.89 4.78
C ILE A 117 2.37 6.66 3.51
N VAL A 118 1.09 6.76 3.18
CA VAL A 118 0.59 7.54 2.05
C VAL A 118 -0.16 8.76 2.56
N ILE A 119 0.27 9.92 2.12
CA ILE A 119 -0.33 11.21 2.47
C ILE A 119 -1.02 11.77 1.23
N ALA A 120 -2.30 12.09 1.33
CA ALA A 120 -3.01 12.78 0.26
C ALA A 120 -2.69 14.27 0.25
N ARG A 121 -2.38 14.79 -0.94
CA ARG A 121 -2.20 16.22 -1.18
C ARG A 121 -3.52 16.87 -1.57
N VAL A 122 -3.59 18.19 -1.49
CA VAL A 122 -4.79 18.97 -1.89
C VAL A 122 -5.19 18.67 -3.34
N GLY A 123 -4.24 18.46 -4.24
CA GLY A 123 -4.49 18.08 -5.63
C GLY A 123 -5.23 16.77 -5.85
N ALA A 124 -5.31 15.91 -4.84
CA ALA A 124 -6.04 14.64 -4.89
C ALA A 124 -7.55 14.78 -4.64
N LYS A 125 -8.03 15.93 -4.18
CA LYS A 125 -9.39 16.15 -3.65
C LYS A 125 -10.51 15.64 -4.57
N GLU A 126 -10.41 15.90 -5.88
CA GLU A 126 -11.45 15.57 -6.87
C GLU A 126 -11.02 14.49 -7.86
N LYS A 127 -9.97 13.75 -7.53
CA LYS A 127 -9.43 12.74 -8.43
C LYS A 127 -10.20 11.43 -8.38
N SER A 128 -10.22 10.73 -9.51
CA SER A 128 -10.86 9.43 -9.64
C SER A 128 -10.02 8.33 -8.97
N TYR A 129 -10.62 7.15 -8.84
CA TYR A 129 -9.91 5.95 -8.40
C TYR A 129 -8.65 5.68 -9.24
N PHE A 130 -8.77 5.75 -10.57
CA PHE A 130 -7.66 5.47 -11.49
C PHE A 130 -6.51 6.48 -11.36
N ASP A 131 -6.81 7.75 -11.12
CA ASP A 131 -5.79 8.77 -10.87
C ASP A 131 -5.01 8.46 -9.59
N ILE A 132 -5.70 8.07 -8.53
CA ILE A 132 -5.09 7.71 -7.24
C ILE A 132 -4.29 6.42 -7.35
N GLU A 133 -4.82 5.39 -8.02
CA GLU A 133 -4.11 4.14 -8.27
C GLU A 133 -2.82 4.37 -9.06
N SER A 134 -2.90 5.11 -10.16
CA SER A 134 -1.73 5.45 -10.98
C SER A 134 -0.67 6.22 -10.17
N ALA A 135 -1.11 7.19 -9.37
CA ALA A 135 -0.21 7.95 -8.50
C ALA A 135 0.47 7.08 -7.44
N LEU A 136 -0.27 6.13 -6.85
CA LEU A 136 0.26 5.20 -5.85
C LEU A 136 1.32 4.26 -6.45
N ILE A 137 1.03 3.68 -7.60
CA ILE A 137 1.96 2.78 -8.32
C ILE A 137 3.21 3.54 -8.75
N HIS A 138 3.07 4.75 -9.27
CA HIS A 138 4.22 5.60 -9.62
C HIS A 138 5.15 5.83 -8.43
N LEU A 139 4.60 6.13 -7.25
CA LEU A 139 5.41 6.29 -6.03
C LEU A 139 6.08 4.99 -5.59
N GLY A 140 5.40 3.85 -5.74
CA GLY A 140 5.98 2.55 -5.46
C GLY A 140 7.18 2.23 -6.36
N HIS A 141 7.14 2.60 -7.63
CA HIS A 141 8.29 2.50 -8.55
C HIS A 141 9.44 3.42 -8.12
N LEU A 142 9.15 4.66 -7.75
CA LEU A 142 10.18 5.60 -7.26
C LEU A 142 10.90 5.08 -6.00
N HIS A 143 10.20 4.35 -5.17
CA HIS A 143 10.78 3.70 -3.98
C HIS A 143 11.46 2.35 -4.28
N ASN A 144 11.36 1.82 -5.49
CA ASN A 144 11.83 0.48 -5.87
C ASN A 144 11.24 -0.65 -5.01
N ILE A 145 9.99 -0.52 -4.61
CA ILE A 145 9.27 -1.51 -3.80
C ILE A 145 8.17 -2.25 -4.57
N ILE A 146 8.13 -2.08 -5.87
CA ILE A 146 7.20 -2.80 -6.76
C ILE A 146 7.99 -3.82 -7.58
N TYR A 147 7.44 -5.01 -7.70
CA TYR A 147 7.93 -6.03 -8.63
C TYR A 147 7.63 -5.61 -10.07
N GLU A 148 8.60 -5.77 -10.94
CA GLU A 148 8.44 -5.59 -12.38
C GLU A 148 7.56 -6.69 -13.00
#